data_0986bba026c1aa52d398b0abb5c1bceb
#
_entry.id   0986bba026c1aa52d398b0abb5c1bceb
#
_cell.length_a   1.000
_cell.length_b   1.000
_cell.length_c   1.000
_cell.angle_alpha   90.00
_cell.angle_beta   90.00
_cell.angle_gamma   90.00
#
_symmetry.space_group_name_H-M   'P 1'
#
loop_
_entity.id
_entity.type
_entity.pdbx_description
1 polymer ?
#
loop_
_entity_poly.entity_id
_entity_poly.type
_entity_poly.pdbx_seq_one_letter_code
_entity_poly.pdbx_strand_id
1 'polypeptide(L)'
;MTIIAAVLMGLAGHCVLRLLVRRPPLRAYGVLATAGLSVLLGAAVIGLLTTYVAVLGLPTRVWAIVGPIVIALAVLGLLPSRVFAAMHLPPEDSQPAVRRMWAADGVVGGVIVALGAVLLTGSSKLVVFSNDEWAIWAMRGRTLSLAGHLDPAVFQGGAAQYQHLDYPLLVPSLIAWADGIAGHPDDSGAHVLLILLTLGMLAVVGWAANRLAGPYAGVCSVLLIAGTPRLLAPYGLRVFADVPLAAFAVALLLVLAIWIVHGDSRMLAVAAALAVGTAAVKDEGVVFALAALLAALVVPAQVRHARRQVLFAAGTMIASMLPWLAWTRAHGIESDLINGQTLTPHHLRQVAGYSGLVVRLIVHYWPGYGWWGIAGGVFAVVLAVTVPRLRRLTAYLCLAWLIAVVGMWAQYVISAGRYQSVVPIPVELRGHFGSSATRVLLVPSIVASLAIPLLAGSLVPRLTRPVRHVSQHRQPRTPATEHPATEHPATAATE
;
A
#
# COMPACT_ATOMS: atom_id res chain seq x y z
N MET A 1 -11.48 24.54 -5.31
CA MET A 1 -10.98 23.60 -6.34
C MET A 1 -10.39 22.33 -5.76
N THR A 2 -9.62 22.39 -4.70
CA THR A 2 -9.01 21.23 -4.02
C THR A 2 -10.00 20.11 -3.65
N ILE A 3 -11.18 20.45 -3.13
CA ILE A 3 -12.23 19.46 -2.82
C ILE A 3 -12.65 18.70 -4.08
N ILE A 4 -12.78 19.39 -5.20
CA ILE A 4 -13.15 18.78 -6.49
C ILE A 4 -12.05 17.79 -6.92
N ALA A 5 -10.78 18.17 -6.84
CA ALA A 5 -9.66 17.29 -7.15
C ALA A 5 -9.68 16.01 -6.29
N ALA A 6 -9.93 16.15 -4.99
CA ALA A 6 -10.02 15.05 -4.03
C ALA A 6 -11.22 14.12 -4.30
N VAL A 7 -12.40 14.70 -4.57
CA VAL A 7 -13.62 13.93 -4.85
C VAL A 7 -13.47 13.15 -6.16
N LEU A 8 -12.98 13.79 -7.23
CA LEU A 8 -12.76 13.11 -8.52
C LEU A 8 -11.76 11.96 -8.37
N MET A 9 -10.66 12.15 -7.63
CA MET A 9 -9.69 11.11 -7.31
C MET A 9 -10.36 9.93 -6.59
N GLY A 10 -11.11 10.20 -5.52
CA GLY A 10 -11.79 9.17 -4.74
C GLY A 10 -12.84 8.39 -5.55
N LEU A 11 -13.64 9.07 -6.37
CA LEU A 11 -14.65 8.45 -7.22
C LEU A 11 -14.04 7.60 -8.35
N ALA A 12 -12.98 8.08 -9.00
CA ALA A 12 -12.25 7.30 -10.00
C ALA A 12 -11.67 6.02 -9.38
N GLY A 13 -11.06 6.12 -8.20
CA GLY A 13 -10.57 4.96 -7.46
C GLY A 13 -11.69 4.03 -7.00
N HIS A 14 -12.87 4.56 -6.64
CA HIS A 14 -14.05 3.75 -6.34
C HIS A 14 -14.51 2.94 -7.55
N CYS A 15 -14.51 3.53 -8.75
CA CYS A 15 -14.79 2.80 -9.98
C CYS A 15 -13.81 1.65 -10.18
N VAL A 16 -12.52 1.92 -10.07
CA VAL A 16 -11.48 0.88 -10.19
C VAL A 16 -11.65 -0.22 -9.15
N LEU A 17 -11.91 0.13 -7.89
CA LEU A 17 -12.17 -0.84 -6.83
C LEU A 17 -13.36 -1.75 -7.19
N ARG A 18 -14.47 -1.17 -7.70
CA ARG A 18 -15.65 -1.95 -8.15
C ARG A 18 -15.30 -2.94 -9.26
N LEU A 19 -14.48 -2.53 -10.22
CA LEU A 19 -14.03 -3.39 -11.33
C LEU A 19 -13.14 -4.53 -10.84
N LEU A 20 -12.19 -4.25 -9.94
CA LEU A 20 -11.27 -5.25 -9.40
C LEU A 20 -12.00 -6.28 -8.51
N VAL A 21 -12.91 -5.81 -7.67
CA VAL A 21 -13.61 -6.65 -6.69
C VAL A 21 -14.81 -7.37 -7.29
N ARG A 22 -15.39 -6.84 -8.38
CA ARG A 22 -16.60 -7.37 -9.04
C ARG A 22 -17.79 -7.56 -8.10
N ARG A 23 -17.90 -6.70 -7.07
CA ARG A 23 -19.00 -6.64 -6.08
C ARG A 23 -19.16 -5.19 -5.61
N PRO A 24 -20.33 -4.81 -5.05
CA PRO A 24 -20.47 -3.53 -4.38
C PRO A 24 -19.51 -3.44 -3.17
N PRO A 25 -18.44 -2.59 -3.20
CA PRO A 25 -17.41 -2.61 -2.17
C PRO A 25 -17.95 -2.30 -0.77
N LEU A 26 -18.89 -1.34 -0.66
CA LEU A 26 -19.53 -0.99 0.62
C LEU A 26 -20.20 -2.20 1.29
N ARG A 27 -20.88 -3.06 0.52
CA ARG A 27 -21.52 -4.26 1.05
C ARG A 27 -20.54 -5.36 1.38
N ALA A 28 -19.47 -5.47 0.59
CA ALA A 28 -18.48 -6.54 0.74
C ALA A 28 -17.47 -6.25 1.86
N TYR A 29 -17.01 -5.00 1.98
CA TYR A 29 -15.86 -4.64 2.82
C TYR A 29 -16.13 -3.54 3.84
N GLY A 30 -17.27 -2.83 3.74
CA GLY A 30 -17.62 -1.72 4.63
C GLY A 30 -17.07 -0.36 4.17
N VAL A 31 -17.38 0.68 4.96
CA VAL A 31 -17.06 2.08 4.62
C VAL A 31 -15.57 2.35 4.64
N LEU A 32 -14.86 1.90 5.68
CA LEU A 32 -13.42 2.18 5.84
C LEU A 32 -12.59 1.62 4.68
N ALA A 33 -12.79 0.33 4.35
CA ALA A 33 -12.08 -0.27 3.23
C ALA A 33 -12.40 0.42 1.92
N THR A 34 -13.70 0.69 1.68
CA THR A 34 -14.14 1.33 0.44
C THR A 34 -13.55 2.73 0.30
N ALA A 35 -13.60 3.54 1.34
CA ALA A 35 -13.04 4.90 1.31
C ALA A 35 -11.52 4.86 1.16
N GLY A 36 -10.83 4.10 2.03
CA GLY A 36 -9.37 4.04 2.03
C GLY A 36 -8.79 3.50 0.71
N LEU A 37 -9.30 2.36 0.24
CA LEU A 37 -8.84 1.78 -1.03
C LEU A 37 -9.20 2.65 -2.23
N SER A 38 -10.37 3.33 -2.23
CA SER A 38 -10.75 4.24 -3.31
C SER A 38 -9.79 5.43 -3.41
N VAL A 39 -9.39 6.01 -2.29
CA VAL A 39 -8.39 7.11 -2.29
C VAL A 39 -7.06 6.65 -2.86
N LEU A 40 -6.53 5.52 -2.38
CA LEU A 40 -5.23 5.00 -2.84
C LEU A 40 -5.28 4.60 -4.32
N LEU A 41 -6.30 3.88 -4.75
CA LEU A 41 -6.45 3.46 -6.15
C LEU A 41 -6.66 4.66 -7.08
N GLY A 42 -7.39 5.68 -6.65
CA GLY A 42 -7.57 6.91 -7.41
C GLY A 42 -6.26 7.67 -7.61
N ALA A 43 -5.45 7.77 -6.57
CA ALA A 43 -4.12 8.35 -6.65
C ALA A 43 -3.21 7.55 -7.59
N ALA A 44 -3.24 6.21 -7.52
CA ALA A 44 -2.48 5.36 -8.44
C ALA A 44 -2.91 5.55 -9.90
N VAL A 45 -4.22 5.65 -10.16
CA VAL A 45 -4.76 5.91 -11.51
C VAL A 45 -4.26 7.25 -12.05
N ILE A 46 -4.39 8.34 -11.28
CA ILE A 46 -3.91 9.66 -11.68
C ILE A 46 -2.41 9.62 -11.94
N GLY A 47 -1.62 9.04 -11.01
CA GLY A 47 -0.17 8.94 -11.15
C GLY A 47 0.25 8.18 -12.39
N LEU A 48 -0.33 7.02 -12.67
CA LEU A 48 0.01 6.19 -13.83
C LEU A 48 -0.43 6.81 -15.15
N LEU A 49 -1.67 7.30 -15.22
CA LEU A 49 -2.16 7.96 -16.44
C LEU A 49 -1.31 9.16 -16.80
N THR A 50 -1.00 10.01 -15.81
CA THR A 50 -0.15 11.18 -16.01
C THR A 50 1.24 10.76 -16.48
N THR A 51 1.85 9.78 -15.83
CA THR A 51 3.17 9.26 -16.22
C THR A 51 3.15 8.73 -17.66
N TYR A 52 2.18 7.91 -18.02
CA TYR A 52 2.14 7.31 -19.36
C TYR A 52 1.88 8.34 -20.46
N VAL A 53 0.93 9.24 -20.24
CA VAL A 53 0.65 10.31 -21.22
C VAL A 53 1.85 11.24 -21.38
N ALA A 54 2.54 11.55 -20.25
CA ALA A 54 3.74 12.39 -20.28
C ALA A 54 4.92 11.71 -21.00
N VAL A 55 5.13 10.42 -20.75
CA VAL A 55 6.19 9.60 -21.39
C VAL A 55 5.95 9.45 -22.90
N LEU A 56 4.69 9.32 -23.32
CA LEU A 56 4.35 9.21 -24.75
C LEU A 56 4.66 10.49 -25.56
N GLY A 57 4.94 11.61 -24.89
CA GLY A 57 5.32 12.87 -25.54
C GLY A 57 4.27 13.38 -26.52
N LEU A 58 2.98 13.15 -26.23
CA LEU A 58 1.90 13.57 -27.09
C LEU A 58 1.89 15.11 -27.22
N PRO A 59 1.55 15.67 -28.41
CA PRO A 59 1.57 17.12 -28.64
C PRO A 59 0.45 17.87 -27.89
N THR A 60 -0.31 17.18 -27.09
CA THR A 60 -1.40 17.71 -26.27
C THR A 60 -0.98 17.78 -24.80
N ARG A 61 -1.48 18.76 -24.08
CA ARG A 61 -1.26 18.85 -22.65
C ARG A 61 -1.78 17.58 -21.94
N VAL A 62 -1.02 17.04 -21.00
CA VAL A 62 -1.37 15.84 -20.22
C VAL A 62 -2.81 15.90 -19.70
N TRP A 63 -3.26 17.07 -19.26
CA TRP A 63 -4.61 17.23 -18.68
C TRP A 63 -5.74 17.15 -19.70
N ALA A 64 -5.46 17.39 -20.97
CA ALA A 64 -6.46 17.18 -22.02
C ALA A 64 -6.85 15.71 -22.19
N ILE A 65 -5.99 14.81 -21.74
CA ILE A 65 -6.21 13.34 -21.80
C ILE A 65 -6.58 12.80 -20.41
N VAL A 66 -5.78 13.10 -19.39
CA VAL A 66 -5.96 12.56 -18.04
C VAL A 66 -7.26 13.06 -17.40
N GLY A 67 -7.58 14.36 -17.55
CA GLY A 67 -8.79 14.93 -16.97
C GLY A 67 -10.08 14.23 -17.42
N PRO A 68 -10.37 14.14 -18.73
CA PRO A 68 -11.55 13.42 -19.21
C PRO A 68 -11.62 11.95 -18.76
N ILE A 69 -10.49 11.22 -18.74
CA ILE A 69 -10.46 9.83 -18.29
C ILE A 69 -10.82 9.75 -16.81
N VAL A 70 -10.25 10.58 -15.95
CA VAL A 70 -10.54 10.61 -14.51
C VAL A 70 -12.00 10.98 -14.27
N ILE A 71 -12.53 11.96 -14.99
CA ILE A 71 -13.94 12.37 -14.91
C ILE A 71 -14.85 11.21 -15.36
N ALA A 72 -14.53 10.53 -16.45
CA ALA A 72 -15.30 9.38 -16.93
C ALA A 72 -15.31 8.26 -15.89
N LEU A 73 -14.16 7.93 -15.29
CA LEU A 73 -14.07 6.95 -14.20
C LEU A 73 -14.86 7.39 -12.96
N ALA A 74 -14.82 8.67 -12.61
CA ALA A 74 -15.59 9.22 -11.48
C ALA A 74 -17.10 9.10 -11.72
N VAL A 75 -17.57 9.45 -12.91
CA VAL A 75 -18.98 9.29 -13.33
C VAL A 75 -19.39 7.82 -13.29
N LEU A 76 -18.58 6.92 -13.86
CA LEU A 76 -18.81 5.47 -13.77
C LEU A 76 -18.86 4.98 -12.31
N GLY A 77 -18.01 5.53 -11.44
CA GLY A 77 -18.02 5.22 -10.00
C GLY A 77 -19.34 5.56 -9.30
N LEU A 78 -20.05 6.59 -9.77
CA LEU A 78 -21.35 7.01 -9.23
C LEU A 78 -22.52 6.15 -9.74
N LEU A 79 -22.35 5.42 -10.86
CA LEU A 79 -23.45 4.63 -11.43
C LEU A 79 -23.96 3.56 -10.43
N PRO A 80 -25.28 3.31 -10.42
CA PRO A 80 -25.88 2.29 -9.57
C PRO A 80 -25.22 0.92 -9.76
N SER A 81 -25.19 0.11 -8.70
CA SER A 81 -24.63 -1.25 -8.76
C SER A 81 -25.30 -2.14 -9.81
N ARG A 82 -26.52 -1.81 -10.24
CA ARG A 82 -27.23 -2.53 -11.31
C ARG A 82 -26.50 -2.48 -12.66
N VAL A 83 -25.82 -1.37 -12.96
CA VAL A 83 -25.03 -1.21 -14.20
C VAL A 83 -23.85 -2.21 -14.22
N PHE A 84 -23.33 -2.54 -13.05
CA PHE A 84 -22.24 -3.49 -12.89
C PHE A 84 -22.74 -4.92 -12.58
N ALA A 85 -24.07 -5.15 -12.58
CA ALA A 85 -24.65 -6.43 -12.17
C ALA A 85 -24.13 -7.62 -12.99
N ALA A 86 -23.93 -7.42 -14.29
CA ALA A 86 -23.38 -8.45 -15.18
C ALA A 86 -21.92 -8.85 -14.80
N MET A 87 -21.19 -7.96 -14.10
CA MET A 87 -19.83 -8.21 -13.64
C MET A 87 -19.77 -8.72 -12.18
N HIS A 88 -20.90 -8.66 -11.45
CA HIS A 88 -20.94 -9.08 -10.07
C HIS A 88 -21.06 -10.61 -9.96
N LEU A 89 -20.22 -11.18 -9.11
CA LEU A 89 -20.35 -12.56 -8.70
C LEU A 89 -21.58 -12.74 -7.78
N PRO A 90 -22.21 -13.93 -7.77
CA PRO A 90 -23.33 -14.21 -6.88
C PRO A 90 -22.98 -13.84 -5.43
N PRO A 91 -23.96 -13.34 -4.65
CA PRO A 91 -23.76 -13.09 -3.24
C PRO A 91 -23.41 -14.39 -2.53
N GLU A 92 -22.30 -14.39 -1.83
CA GLU A 92 -21.96 -15.40 -0.84
C GLU A 92 -22.76 -15.08 0.43
N ASP A 93 -23.48 -16.06 0.99
CA ASP A 93 -24.35 -15.85 2.12
C ASP A 93 -23.69 -15.04 3.22
N SER A 94 -24.24 -13.86 3.49
CA SER A 94 -23.69 -12.90 4.45
C SER A 94 -23.97 -13.36 5.87
N GLN A 95 -22.90 -13.72 6.59
CA GLN A 95 -22.96 -14.12 7.98
C GLN A 95 -23.28 -12.96 8.94
N PRO A 96 -23.95 -13.24 10.08
CA PRO A 96 -24.37 -12.24 11.07
C PRO A 96 -23.21 -11.50 11.79
N ALA A 97 -21.96 -11.83 11.52
CA ALA A 97 -20.76 -11.12 12.02
C ALA A 97 -20.65 -9.66 11.52
N VAL A 98 -21.36 -9.30 10.46
CA VAL A 98 -21.28 -7.99 9.81
C VAL A 98 -21.67 -6.82 10.74
N ARG A 99 -22.71 -6.96 11.58
CA ARG A 99 -23.18 -5.84 12.43
C ARG A 99 -22.17 -5.35 13.46
N ARG A 100 -21.40 -6.25 14.10
CA ARG A 100 -20.38 -5.86 15.09
C ARG A 100 -19.18 -5.17 14.47
N MET A 101 -18.86 -5.51 13.22
CA MET A 101 -17.81 -4.84 12.47
C MET A 101 -18.16 -3.38 12.17
N TRP A 102 -19.43 -3.07 11.89
CA TRP A 102 -19.86 -1.69 11.57
C TRP A 102 -19.69 -0.72 12.74
N ALA A 103 -19.94 -1.17 13.98
CA ALA A 103 -19.73 -0.32 15.17
C ALA A 103 -18.24 -0.01 15.37
N ALA A 104 -17.37 -1.00 15.21
CA ALA A 104 -15.92 -0.82 15.31
C ALA A 104 -15.38 0.08 14.18
N ASP A 105 -15.88 -0.11 12.96
CA ASP A 105 -15.55 0.76 11.83
C ASP A 105 -16.00 2.20 12.08
N GLY A 106 -17.13 2.40 12.76
CA GLY A 106 -17.62 3.72 13.17
C GLY A 106 -16.67 4.43 14.14
N VAL A 107 -16.16 3.73 15.15
CA VAL A 107 -15.17 4.29 16.10
C VAL A 107 -13.86 4.63 15.37
N VAL A 108 -13.35 3.73 14.58
CA VAL A 108 -12.14 3.96 13.77
C VAL A 108 -12.36 5.15 12.82
N GLY A 109 -13.51 5.22 12.16
CA GLY A 109 -13.88 6.31 11.29
C GLY A 109 -13.91 7.66 12.01
N GLY A 110 -14.48 7.71 13.23
CA GLY A 110 -14.47 8.90 14.08
C GLY A 110 -13.07 9.38 14.42
N VAL A 111 -12.15 8.47 14.77
CA VAL A 111 -10.74 8.79 15.01
C VAL A 111 -10.08 9.36 13.74
N ILE A 112 -10.31 8.74 12.58
CA ILE A 112 -9.73 9.19 11.31
C ILE A 112 -10.26 10.57 10.93
N VAL A 113 -11.55 10.84 11.11
CA VAL A 113 -12.14 12.15 10.85
C VAL A 113 -11.54 13.22 11.77
N ALA A 114 -11.38 12.92 13.07
CA ALA A 114 -10.74 13.85 14.01
C ALA A 114 -9.28 14.15 13.63
N LEU A 115 -8.50 13.12 13.30
CA LEU A 115 -7.13 13.28 12.81
C LEU A 115 -7.09 14.07 11.49
N GLY A 116 -8.01 13.78 10.57
CA GLY A 116 -8.16 14.50 9.31
C GLY A 116 -8.43 15.99 9.54
N ALA A 117 -9.33 16.35 10.44
CA ALA A 117 -9.60 17.73 10.79
C ALA A 117 -8.36 18.45 11.33
N VAL A 118 -7.60 17.80 12.21
CA VAL A 118 -6.34 18.36 12.74
C VAL A 118 -5.30 18.56 11.64
N LEU A 119 -5.07 17.53 10.79
CA LEU A 119 -4.08 17.60 9.71
C LEU A 119 -4.45 18.65 8.66
N LEU A 120 -5.71 18.69 8.23
CA LEU A 120 -6.21 19.67 7.25
C LEU A 120 -6.12 21.10 7.78
N THR A 121 -6.46 21.33 9.04
CA THR A 121 -6.30 22.64 9.67
C THR A 121 -4.84 23.05 9.79
N GLY A 122 -3.96 22.09 10.16
CA GLY A 122 -2.51 22.33 10.21
C GLY A 122 -1.92 22.66 8.85
N SER A 123 -2.33 21.92 7.79
CA SER A 123 -1.76 22.06 6.44
C SER A 123 -2.24 23.31 5.70
N SER A 124 -3.41 23.85 6.03
CA SER A 124 -3.99 25.02 5.32
C SER A 124 -3.13 26.28 5.37
N LYS A 125 -2.15 26.33 6.29
CA LYS A 125 -1.20 27.44 6.47
C LYS A 125 0.21 27.12 5.99
N LEU A 126 0.43 25.90 5.51
CA LEU A 126 1.74 25.46 5.06
C LEU A 126 1.93 25.82 3.59
N VAL A 127 3.14 26.27 3.29
CA VAL A 127 3.66 26.43 1.94
C VAL A 127 4.76 25.40 1.69
N VAL A 128 4.95 25.03 0.44
CA VAL A 128 6.06 24.16 0.02
C VAL A 128 7.36 24.97 0.10
N PHE A 129 8.20 24.72 1.10
CA PHE A 129 9.40 25.54 1.33
C PHE A 129 10.68 24.75 1.59
N SER A 130 10.61 23.50 2.03
CA SER A 130 11.82 22.72 2.26
C SER A 130 12.45 22.29 0.93
N ASN A 131 13.77 22.09 0.94
CA ASN A 131 14.51 21.73 -0.26
C ASN A 131 13.95 20.48 -0.94
N ASP A 132 13.71 19.40 -0.18
CA ASP A 132 13.19 18.14 -0.73
C ASP A 132 11.74 18.28 -1.26
N GLU A 133 10.90 19.05 -0.56
CA GLU A 133 9.52 19.31 -1.00
C GLU A 133 9.50 20.03 -2.34
N TRP A 134 10.31 21.10 -2.43
CA TRP A 134 10.39 21.93 -3.60
C TRP A 134 11.12 21.22 -4.74
N ALA A 135 12.41 20.87 -4.51
CA ALA A 135 13.30 20.43 -5.56
C ALA A 135 12.95 19.05 -6.13
N ILE A 136 12.52 18.12 -5.27
CA ILE A 136 12.25 16.73 -5.69
C ILE A 136 10.80 16.56 -6.18
N TRP A 137 9.83 17.13 -5.49
CA TRP A 137 8.42 16.81 -5.71
C TRP A 137 7.63 17.93 -6.38
N ALA A 138 7.59 19.12 -5.77
CA ALA A 138 6.74 20.20 -6.23
C ALA A 138 7.20 20.78 -7.57
N MET A 139 8.49 20.95 -7.79
CA MET A 139 9.00 21.49 -9.04
C MET A 139 8.59 20.62 -10.24
N ARG A 140 8.75 19.28 -10.13
CA ARG A 140 8.33 18.39 -11.20
C ARG A 140 6.80 18.39 -11.41
N GLY A 141 6.04 18.41 -10.31
CA GLY A 141 4.59 18.53 -10.39
C GLY A 141 4.14 19.82 -11.09
N ARG A 142 4.74 20.94 -10.72
CA ARG A 142 4.46 22.25 -11.35
C ARG A 142 4.88 22.31 -12.81
N THR A 143 6.04 21.74 -13.14
CA THR A 143 6.47 21.64 -14.55
C THR A 143 5.45 20.84 -15.36
N LEU A 144 4.99 19.69 -14.87
CA LEU A 144 3.93 18.92 -15.52
C LEU A 144 2.63 19.71 -15.65
N SER A 145 2.25 20.49 -14.65
CA SER A 145 1.05 21.31 -14.67
C SER A 145 1.16 22.45 -15.70
N LEU A 146 2.26 23.17 -15.71
CA LEU A 146 2.46 24.36 -16.54
C LEU A 146 2.81 24.01 -17.99
N ALA A 147 3.78 23.12 -18.20
CA ALA A 147 4.19 22.72 -19.55
C ALA A 147 3.20 21.73 -20.17
N GLY A 148 2.55 20.89 -19.33
CA GLY A 148 1.63 19.85 -19.79
C GLY A 148 2.32 18.63 -20.39
N HIS A 149 3.65 18.53 -20.30
CA HIS A 149 4.49 17.41 -20.74
C HIS A 149 5.78 17.32 -19.92
N LEU A 150 6.55 16.26 -20.12
CA LEU A 150 7.91 16.16 -19.57
C LEU A 150 8.83 16.99 -20.46
N ASP A 151 9.34 18.10 -19.93
CA ASP A 151 10.32 18.93 -20.63
C ASP A 151 11.73 18.34 -20.43
N PRO A 152 12.39 17.81 -21.47
CA PRO A 152 13.75 17.27 -21.34
C PRO A 152 14.76 18.28 -20.79
N ALA A 153 14.59 19.59 -21.09
CA ALA A 153 15.48 20.60 -20.58
C ALA A 153 15.46 20.71 -19.04
N VAL A 154 14.31 20.48 -18.41
CA VAL A 154 14.18 20.45 -16.94
C VAL A 154 14.87 19.23 -16.36
N PHE A 155 14.86 18.10 -17.08
CA PHE A 155 15.46 16.84 -16.61
C PHE A 155 16.94 16.69 -17.00
N GLN A 156 17.48 17.51 -17.89
CA GLN A 156 18.86 17.45 -18.34
C GLN A 156 19.70 18.65 -17.88
N GLY A 157 19.08 19.70 -17.37
CA GLY A 157 19.79 20.90 -16.91
C GLY A 157 20.61 20.67 -15.65
N GLY A 158 21.80 21.31 -15.55
CA GLY A 158 22.69 21.14 -14.42
C GLY A 158 22.07 21.49 -13.04
N ALA A 159 21.07 22.36 -12.99
CA ALA A 159 20.29 22.67 -11.80
C ALA A 159 19.42 21.50 -11.32
N ALA A 160 19.12 20.55 -12.22
CA ALA A 160 18.27 19.40 -11.94
C ALA A 160 19.02 18.20 -11.37
N GLN A 161 20.34 18.20 -11.36
CA GLN A 161 21.17 17.04 -10.94
C GLN A 161 20.96 16.60 -9.49
N TYR A 162 20.47 17.49 -8.62
CA TYR A 162 20.22 17.19 -7.20
C TYR A 162 18.80 16.70 -6.91
N GLN A 163 18.00 16.38 -7.93
CA GLN A 163 16.54 16.27 -7.79
C GLN A 163 16.00 14.85 -7.92
N HIS A 164 16.84 13.82 -7.88
CA HIS A 164 16.40 12.44 -8.05
C HIS A 164 15.48 12.28 -9.27
N LEU A 165 16.00 12.62 -10.44
CA LEU A 165 15.22 12.67 -11.68
C LEU A 165 14.66 11.32 -12.12
N ASP A 166 15.29 10.25 -11.67
CA ASP A 166 14.89 8.86 -11.88
C ASP A 166 13.64 8.46 -11.08
N TYR A 167 13.31 9.21 -10.01
CA TYR A 167 12.14 8.87 -9.20
C TYR A 167 10.84 8.89 -9.99
N PRO A 168 9.97 7.88 -9.79
CA PRO A 168 8.66 7.81 -10.43
C PRO A 168 7.78 9.05 -10.15
N LEU A 169 6.77 9.24 -11.00
CA LEU A 169 6.01 10.51 -11.06
C LEU A 169 4.69 10.52 -10.26
N LEU A 170 4.36 9.51 -9.43
CA LEU A 170 3.05 9.50 -8.76
C LEU A 170 2.83 10.76 -7.91
N VAL A 171 3.78 11.13 -7.05
CA VAL A 171 3.64 12.32 -6.20
C VAL A 171 3.64 13.61 -7.03
N PRO A 172 4.58 13.84 -7.97
CA PRO A 172 4.50 14.96 -8.90
C PRO A 172 3.17 15.04 -9.67
N SER A 173 2.62 13.90 -10.07
CA SER A 173 1.34 13.85 -10.79
C SER A 173 0.15 14.29 -9.92
N LEU A 174 0.15 13.98 -8.64
CA LEU A 174 -0.90 14.44 -7.72
C LEU A 174 -0.82 15.95 -7.48
N ILE A 175 0.40 16.48 -7.37
CA ILE A 175 0.62 17.93 -7.27
C ILE A 175 0.10 18.60 -8.54
N ALA A 176 0.52 18.11 -9.69
CA ALA A 176 0.08 18.63 -10.98
C ALA A 176 -1.44 18.50 -11.18
N TRP A 177 -2.08 17.46 -10.65
CA TRP A 177 -3.53 17.29 -10.64
C TRP A 177 -4.22 18.39 -9.82
N ALA A 178 -3.71 18.69 -8.62
CA ALA A 178 -4.21 19.79 -7.79
C ALA A 178 -4.10 21.12 -8.51
N ASP A 179 -2.92 21.43 -9.03
CA ASP A 179 -2.64 22.66 -9.78
C ASP A 179 -3.51 22.77 -11.04
N GLY A 180 -3.68 21.66 -11.80
CA GLY A 180 -4.48 21.62 -13.02
C GLY A 180 -5.97 21.90 -12.77
N ILE A 181 -6.53 21.40 -11.69
CA ILE A 181 -7.92 21.67 -11.28
C ILE A 181 -8.06 23.09 -10.74
N ALA A 182 -7.08 23.61 -10.04
CA ALA A 182 -7.07 24.98 -9.53
C ALA A 182 -6.86 26.02 -10.64
N GLY A 183 -6.17 25.65 -11.72
CA GLY A 183 -5.76 26.57 -12.80
C GLY A 183 -4.51 27.40 -12.45
N HIS A 184 -3.90 27.15 -11.32
CA HIS A 184 -2.68 27.80 -10.82
C HIS A 184 -1.96 26.86 -9.83
N PRO A 185 -0.68 27.10 -9.47
CA PRO A 185 0.00 26.38 -8.40
C PRO A 185 -0.80 26.43 -7.08
N ASP A 186 -1.16 25.26 -6.55
CA ASP A 186 -2.00 25.12 -5.34
C ASP A 186 -1.30 24.25 -4.27
N ASP A 187 -0.47 24.88 -3.43
CA ASP A 187 0.21 24.21 -2.34
C ASP A 187 -0.78 23.55 -1.37
N SER A 188 -1.89 24.21 -1.07
CA SER A 188 -2.93 23.65 -0.21
C SER A 188 -3.53 22.40 -0.82
N GLY A 189 -3.82 22.41 -2.12
CA GLY A 189 -4.33 21.25 -2.84
C GLY A 189 -3.38 20.07 -2.80
N ALA A 190 -2.10 20.32 -3.03
CA ALA A 190 -1.06 19.29 -2.93
C ALA A 190 -1.03 18.65 -1.52
N HIS A 191 -1.00 19.47 -0.46
CA HIS A 191 -1.03 18.97 0.93
C HIS A 191 -2.30 18.16 1.21
N VAL A 192 -3.46 18.64 0.82
CA VAL A 192 -4.74 17.94 1.03
C VAL A 192 -4.73 16.56 0.37
N LEU A 193 -4.28 16.44 -0.88
CA LEU A 193 -4.23 15.15 -1.57
C LEU A 193 -3.30 14.17 -0.87
N LEU A 194 -2.13 14.61 -0.40
CA LEU A 194 -1.20 13.74 0.33
C LEU A 194 -1.72 13.36 1.73
N ILE A 195 -2.40 14.27 2.43
CA ILE A 195 -3.09 13.96 3.68
C ILE A 195 -4.17 12.90 3.46
N LEU A 196 -4.93 12.97 2.36
CA LEU A 196 -5.93 11.96 2.04
C LEU A 196 -5.32 10.57 1.84
N LEU A 197 -4.08 10.45 1.31
CA LEU A 197 -3.38 9.17 1.26
C LEU A 197 -3.09 8.63 2.67
N THR A 198 -2.68 9.51 3.58
CA THR A 198 -2.47 9.15 5.01
C THR A 198 -3.75 8.66 5.65
N LEU A 199 -4.85 9.38 5.48
CA LEU A 199 -6.17 8.97 6.01
C LEU A 199 -6.67 7.70 5.35
N GLY A 200 -6.44 7.54 4.04
CA GLY A 200 -6.72 6.32 3.29
C GLY A 200 -5.96 5.11 3.84
N MET A 201 -4.67 5.28 4.15
CA MET A 201 -3.87 4.25 4.82
C MET A 201 -4.48 3.87 6.17
N LEU A 202 -4.78 4.85 7.02
CA LEU A 202 -5.36 4.60 8.34
C LEU A 202 -6.71 3.88 8.25
N ALA A 203 -7.52 4.21 7.24
CA ALA A 203 -8.79 3.54 7.00
C ALA A 203 -8.58 2.06 6.59
N VAL A 204 -7.63 1.77 5.70
CA VAL A 204 -7.27 0.40 5.32
C VAL A 204 -6.70 -0.36 6.51
N VAL A 205 -5.84 0.28 7.32
CA VAL A 205 -5.27 -0.31 8.54
C VAL A 205 -6.37 -0.69 9.52
N GLY A 206 -7.28 0.24 9.86
CA GLY A 206 -8.37 -0.01 10.78
C GLY A 206 -9.28 -1.16 10.32
N TRP A 207 -9.69 -1.11 9.05
CA TRP A 207 -10.48 -2.18 8.45
C TRP A 207 -9.77 -3.54 8.45
N ALA A 208 -8.53 -3.58 7.98
CA ALA A 208 -7.78 -4.83 7.86
C ALA A 208 -7.51 -5.44 9.24
N ALA A 209 -7.13 -4.63 10.22
CA ALA A 209 -6.89 -5.09 11.58
C ALA A 209 -8.18 -5.58 12.26
N ASN A 210 -9.32 -4.90 12.05
CA ASN A 210 -10.63 -5.39 12.51
C ASN A 210 -10.94 -6.77 11.92
N ARG A 211 -10.63 -6.96 10.64
CA ARG A 211 -10.93 -8.22 9.94
C ARG A 211 -9.98 -9.35 10.34
N LEU A 212 -8.71 -9.06 10.54
CA LEU A 212 -7.68 -10.07 10.89
C LEU A 212 -7.70 -10.44 12.38
N ALA A 213 -7.95 -9.47 13.26
CA ALA A 213 -7.71 -9.63 14.70
C ALA A 213 -8.86 -9.12 15.59
N GLY A 214 -9.93 -8.57 15.01
CA GLY A 214 -11.12 -8.12 15.72
C GLY A 214 -11.15 -6.61 15.99
N PRO A 215 -12.29 -6.11 16.54
CA PRO A 215 -12.60 -4.68 16.58
C PRO A 215 -11.61 -3.83 17.37
N TYR A 216 -11.08 -4.34 18.47
CA TYR A 216 -10.08 -3.62 19.27
C TYR A 216 -8.75 -3.48 18.54
N ALA A 217 -8.37 -4.47 17.72
CA ALA A 217 -7.16 -4.41 16.92
C ALA A 217 -7.17 -3.27 15.91
N GLY A 218 -8.34 -2.96 15.32
CA GLY A 218 -8.48 -1.85 14.39
C GLY A 218 -8.21 -0.50 15.03
N VAL A 219 -8.86 -0.21 16.15
CA VAL A 219 -8.65 1.05 16.89
C VAL A 219 -7.21 1.16 17.37
N CYS A 220 -6.67 0.10 18.02
CA CYS A 220 -5.30 0.09 18.51
C CYS A 220 -4.29 0.27 17.38
N SER A 221 -4.50 -0.36 16.21
CA SER A 221 -3.61 -0.21 15.05
C SER A 221 -3.59 1.23 14.54
N VAL A 222 -4.76 1.85 14.39
CA VAL A 222 -4.85 3.24 13.92
C VAL A 222 -4.19 4.20 14.90
N LEU A 223 -4.46 4.06 16.20
CA LEU A 223 -3.86 4.93 17.22
C LEU A 223 -2.33 4.73 17.32
N LEU A 224 -1.86 3.49 17.25
CA LEU A 224 -0.45 3.17 17.31
C LEU A 224 0.32 3.73 16.10
N ILE A 225 -0.26 3.58 14.90
CA ILE A 225 0.34 4.15 13.68
C ILE A 225 0.28 5.67 13.70
N ALA A 226 -0.86 6.26 14.05
CA ALA A 226 -0.98 7.70 14.18
C ALA A 226 0.00 8.28 15.22
N GLY A 227 0.27 7.52 16.28
CA GLY A 227 1.27 7.85 17.29
C GLY A 227 2.73 7.57 16.87
N THR A 228 2.97 6.99 15.68
CA THR A 228 4.33 6.78 15.19
C THR A 228 5.04 8.13 15.01
N PRO A 229 6.20 8.36 15.65
CA PRO A 229 6.90 9.61 15.51
C PRO A 229 7.15 9.98 14.06
N ARG A 230 6.96 11.26 13.73
CA ARG A 230 7.18 11.84 12.40
C ARG A 230 6.18 11.43 11.31
N LEU A 231 5.32 10.44 11.51
CA LEU A 231 4.33 10.05 10.50
C LEU A 231 3.33 11.18 10.22
N LEU A 232 2.67 11.69 11.26
CA LEU A 232 1.67 12.76 11.10
C LEU A 232 2.33 14.15 11.09
N ALA A 233 3.31 14.37 11.95
CA ALA A 233 4.09 15.59 11.99
C ALA A 233 5.57 15.27 12.22
N PRO A 234 6.50 15.77 11.41
CA PRO A 234 6.30 16.72 10.31
C PRO A 234 5.93 16.09 8.94
N TYR A 235 6.12 14.78 8.72
CA TYR A 235 6.07 14.21 7.36
C TYR A 235 4.67 14.16 6.76
N GLY A 236 3.65 13.85 7.55
CA GLY A 236 2.26 13.80 7.09
C GLY A 236 1.66 15.18 6.75
N LEU A 237 2.30 16.25 7.22
CA LEU A 237 1.91 17.62 6.92
C LEU A 237 2.70 18.23 5.77
N ARG A 238 3.68 17.52 5.21
CA ARG A 238 4.58 18.03 4.16
C ARG A 238 4.43 17.28 2.84
N VAL A 239 4.90 17.89 1.77
CA VAL A 239 4.89 17.32 0.43
C VAL A 239 6.10 16.40 0.24
N PHE A 240 6.14 15.31 1.04
CA PHE A 240 7.13 14.24 0.92
C PHE A 240 6.51 12.96 0.34
N ALA A 241 7.29 12.18 -0.37
CA ALA A 241 6.86 10.89 -0.90
C ALA A 241 6.86 9.77 0.16
N ASP A 242 7.49 9.97 1.30
CA ASP A 242 7.71 8.91 2.30
C ASP A 242 6.39 8.44 2.95
N VAL A 243 5.46 9.36 3.21
CA VAL A 243 4.13 9.01 3.75
C VAL A 243 3.22 8.40 2.68
N PRO A 244 3.12 8.92 1.44
CA PRO A 244 2.51 8.22 0.32
C PRO A 244 3.06 6.81 0.11
N LEU A 245 4.38 6.64 0.17
CA LEU A 245 5.01 5.34 0.08
C LEU A 245 4.55 4.39 1.19
N ALA A 246 4.54 4.87 2.44
CA ALA A 246 4.03 4.11 3.56
C ALA A 246 2.55 3.74 3.37
N ALA A 247 1.73 4.67 2.85
CA ALA A 247 0.32 4.44 2.63
C ALA A 247 0.06 3.28 1.66
N PHE A 248 0.74 3.26 0.52
CA PHE A 248 0.61 2.20 -0.45
C PHE A 248 1.22 0.87 0.03
N ALA A 249 2.44 0.90 0.59
CA ALA A 249 3.15 -0.29 1.04
C ALA A 249 2.42 -1.01 2.18
N VAL A 250 1.92 -0.26 3.16
CA VAL A 250 1.15 -0.82 4.30
C VAL A 250 -0.20 -1.35 3.83
N ALA A 251 -0.90 -0.63 2.94
CA ALA A 251 -2.16 -1.12 2.37
C ALA A 251 -1.95 -2.40 1.57
N LEU A 252 -0.91 -2.48 0.74
CA LEU A 252 -0.51 -3.69 0.00
C LEU A 252 -0.27 -4.87 0.95
N LEU A 253 0.56 -4.66 1.97
CA LEU A 253 0.89 -5.68 2.96
C LEU A 253 -0.37 -6.23 3.65
N LEU A 254 -1.28 -5.36 4.08
CA LEU A 254 -2.49 -5.75 4.79
C LEU A 254 -3.53 -6.43 3.89
N VAL A 255 -3.68 -5.97 2.65
CA VAL A 255 -4.56 -6.61 1.66
C VAL A 255 -4.06 -8.01 1.32
N LEU A 256 -2.75 -8.21 1.18
CA LEU A 256 -2.15 -9.55 1.01
C LEU A 256 -2.31 -10.41 2.28
N ALA A 257 -2.19 -9.83 3.47
CA ALA A 257 -2.44 -10.55 4.73
C ALA A 257 -3.89 -11.08 4.80
N ILE A 258 -4.88 -10.27 4.41
CA ILE A 258 -6.28 -10.70 4.31
C ILE A 258 -6.43 -11.83 3.29
N TRP A 259 -5.81 -11.70 2.12
CA TRP A 259 -5.83 -12.76 1.11
C TRP A 259 -5.22 -14.08 1.63
N ILE A 260 -4.08 -14.03 2.33
CA ILE A 260 -3.41 -15.21 2.90
C ILE A 260 -4.28 -15.89 3.96
N VAL A 261 -4.92 -15.10 4.84
CA VAL A 261 -5.68 -15.61 5.99
C VAL A 261 -7.08 -16.06 5.60
N HIS A 262 -7.77 -15.29 4.75
CA HIS A 262 -9.18 -15.53 4.40
C HIS A 262 -9.41 -16.13 3.02
N GLY A 263 -8.39 -16.19 2.15
CA GLY A 263 -8.50 -16.78 0.82
C GLY A 263 -9.31 -15.96 -0.19
N ASP A 264 -9.64 -14.69 0.08
CA ASP A 264 -10.39 -13.85 -0.86
C ASP A 264 -9.53 -13.46 -2.06
N SER A 265 -9.68 -14.18 -3.16
CA SER A 265 -8.88 -14.00 -4.37
C SER A 265 -9.01 -12.61 -5.02
N ARG A 266 -10.10 -11.87 -4.73
CA ARG A 266 -10.31 -10.50 -5.24
C ARG A 266 -9.33 -9.52 -4.60
N MET A 267 -8.93 -9.79 -3.35
CA MET A 267 -7.92 -8.98 -2.67
C MET A 267 -6.59 -9.01 -3.40
N LEU A 268 -6.30 -10.05 -4.16
CA LEU A 268 -5.06 -10.09 -4.92
C LEU A 268 -5.06 -9.14 -6.13
N ALA A 269 -6.21 -8.92 -6.78
CA ALA A 269 -6.31 -7.90 -7.83
C ALA A 269 -6.11 -6.48 -7.26
N VAL A 270 -6.68 -6.22 -6.07
CA VAL A 270 -6.45 -4.97 -5.33
C VAL A 270 -4.98 -4.85 -4.92
N ALA A 271 -4.37 -5.95 -4.43
CA ALA A 271 -2.94 -5.98 -4.08
C ALA A 271 -2.04 -5.68 -5.29
N ALA A 272 -2.36 -6.23 -6.47
CA ALA A 272 -1.61 -5.92 -7.69
C ALA A 272 -1.65 -4.42 -8.02
N ALA A 273 -2.82 -3.78 -7.94
CA ALA A 273 -2.95 -2.35 -8.16
C ALA A 273 -2.23 -1.51 -7.09
N LEU A 274 -2.26 -1.95 -5.82
CA LEU A 274 -1.50 -1.29 -4.75
C LEU A 274 0.01 -1.48 -4.92
N ALA A 275 0.48 -2.64 -5.40
CA ALA A 275 1.89 -2.87 -5.70
C ALA A 275 2.39 -1.93 -6.79
N VAL A 276 1.59 -1.73 -7.84
CA VAL A 276 1.86 -0.72 -8.88
C VAL A 276 1.93 0.67 -8.28
N GLY A 277 0.95 1.07 -7.46
CA GLY A 277 0.97 2.34 -6.75
C GLY A 277 2.21 2.51 -5.86
N THR A 278 2.59 1.46 -5.10
CA THR A 278 3.78 1.47 -4.24
C THR A 278 5.04 1.75 -5.05
N ALA A 279 5.25 1.01 -6.15
CA ALA A 279 6.41 1.17 -7.02
C ALA A 279 6.44 2.55 -7.72
N ALA A 280 5.27 3.12 -8.01
CA ALA A 280 5.15 4.41 -8.69
C ALA A 280 5.38 5.65 -7.79
N VAL A 281 5.53 5.48 -6.47
CA VAL A 281 5.77 6.61 -5.54
C VAL A 281 7.23 7.03 -5.55
N LYS A 282 8.14 6.07 -5.37
CA LYS A 282 9.58 6.29 -5.16
C LYS A 282 10.34 4.99 -5.41
N ASP A 283 11.63 5.06 -5.70
CA ASP A 283 12.43 3.86 -6.02
C ASP A 283 12.39 2.79 -4.93
N GLU A 284 12.42 3.19 -3.66
CA GLU A 284 12.28 2.25 -2.54
C GLU A 284 10.92 1.53 -2.54
N GLY A 285 9.93 2.08 -3.24
CA GLY A 285 8.63 1.46 -3.40
C GLY A 285 8.69 0.10 -4.08
N VAL A 286 9.59 -0.08 -5.03
CA VAL A 286 9.84 -1.38 -5.67
C VAL A 286 10.31 -2.41 -4.63
N VAL A 287 11.22 -2.01 -3.74
CA VAL A 287 11.74 -2.88 -2.67
C VAL A 287 10.62 -3.32 -1.72
N PHE A 288 9.79 -2.37 -1.27
CA PHE A 288 8.68 -2.69 -0.35
C PHE A 288 7.57 -3.52 -1.02
N ALA A 289 7.25 -3.23 -2.28
CA ALA A 289 6.28 -4.02 -3.02
C ALA A 289 6.78 -5.45 -3.26
N LEU A 290 8.03 -5.62 -3.68
CA LEU A 290 8.65 -6.94 -3.82
C LEU A 290 8.74 -7.68 -2.48
N ALA A 291 9.06 -7.00 -1.39
CA ALA A 291 9.10 -7.62 -0.06
C ALA A 291 7.74 -8.24 0.31
N ALA A 292 6.65 -7.50 0.12
CA ALA A 292 5.31 -7.99 0.41
C ALA A 292 4.89 -9.15 -0.53
N LEU A 293 5.19 -9.05 -1.84
CA LEU A 293 4.85 -10.07 -2.83
C LEU A 293 5.70 -11.34 -2.66
N LEU A 294 7.01 -11.23 -2.42
CA LEU A 294 7.89 -12.38 -2.18
C LEU A 294 7.50 -13.12 -0.89
N ALA A 295 7.19 -12.39 0.18
CA ALA A 295 6.68 -12.99 1.39
C ALA A 295 5.38 -13.75 1.15
N ALA A 296 4.46 -13.19 0.35
CA ALA A 296 3.22 -13.84 -0.04
C ALA A 296 3.41 -15.06 -0.97
N LEU A 297 4.49 -15.09 -1.73
CA LEU A 297 4.87 -16.23 -2.60
C LEU A 297 5.39 -17.42 -1.77
N VAL A 298 6.12 -17.14 -0.68
CA VAL A 298 6.75 -18.14 0.18
C VAL A 298 5.76 -18.70 1.19
N VAL A 299 4.93 -17.85 1.81
CA VAL A 299 3.97 -18.28 2.83
C VAL A 299 2.78 -19.00 2.17
N PRO A 300 2.45 -20.24 2.59
CA PRO A 300 1.38 -21.00 1.98
C PRO A 300 0.02 -20.32 2.16
N ALA A 301 -0.61 -19.91 1.06
CA ALA A 301 -1.98 -19.44 1.06
C ALA A 301 -2.95 -20.62 0.86
N GLN A 302 -4.20 -20.47 1.34
CA GLN A 302 -5.24 -21.49 1.21
C GLN A 302 -5.87 -21.56 -0.20
N VAL A 303 -5.31 -20.84 -1.17
CA VAL A 303 -5.89 -20.64 -2.51
C VAL A 303 -5.16 -21.49 -3.54
N ARG A 304 -5.93 -22.22 -4.37
CA ARG A 304 -5.38 -22.90 -5.55
C ARG A 304 -4.70 -21.89 -6.48
N HIS A 305 -3.56 -22.28 -7.05
CA HIS A 305 -2.76 -21.42 -7.94
C HIS A 305 -2.27 -20.09 -7.33
N ALA A 306 -2.24 -19.97 -6.00
CA ALA A 306 -1.80 -18.76 -5.29
C ALA A 306 -0.48 -18.18 -5.84
N ARG A 307 0.53 -19.04 -6.08
CA ARG A 307 1.83 -18.61 -6.59
C ARG A 307 1.73 -17.94 -7.97
N ARG A 308 0.96 -18.50 -8.91
CA ARG A 308 0.78 -17.89 -10.24
C ARG A 308 0.14 -16.52 -10.15
N GLN A 309 -0.83 -16.35 -9.26
CA GLN A 309 -1.52 -15.10 -9.07
C GLN A 309 -0.61 -14.03 -8.47
N VAL A 310 0.25 -14.39 -7.49
CA VAL A 310 1.25 -13.47 -6.93
C VAL A 310 2.31 -13.10 -7.98
N LEU A 311 2.78 -14.06 -8.78
CA LEU A 311 3.70 -13.78 -9.89
C LEU A 311 3.07 -12.87 -10.93
N PHE A 312 1.79 -13.03 -11.22
CA PHE A 312 1.04 -12.12 -12.11
C PHE A 312 0.99 -10.70 -11.52
N ALA A 313 0.73 -10.55 -10.22
CA ALA A 313 0.75 -9.26 -9.56
C ALA A 313 2.13 -8.59 -9.62
N ALA A 314 3.20 -9.37 -9.37
CA ALA A 314 4.57 -8.89 -9.51
C ALA A 314 4.92 -8.49 -10.96
N GLY A 315 4.51 -9.31 -11.94
CA GLY A 315 4.68 -9.01 -13.36
C GLY A 315 3.94 -7.74 -13.78
N THR A 316 2.71 -7.53 -13.28
CA THR A 316 1.94 -6.31 -13.52
C THR A 316 2.64 -5.07 -12.96
N MET A 317 3.17 -5.16 -11.74
CA MET A 317 3.96 -4.10 -11.14
C MET A 317 5.20 -3.76 -11.99
N ILE A 318 5.99 -4.76 -12.36
CA ILE A 318 7.20 -4.55 -13.18
C ILE A 318 6.81 -3.95 -14.53
N ALA A 319 5.82 -4.51 -15.21
CA ALA A 319 5.36 -4.00 -16.51
C ALA A 319 4.89 -2.55 -16.45
N SER A 320 4.25 -2.14 -15.34
CA SER A 320 3.80 -0.76 -15.17
C SER A 320 4.93 0.25 -15.03
N MET A 321 6.12 -0.17 -14.62
CA MET A 321 7.29 0.70 -14.51
C MET A 321 8.08 0.84 -15.81
N LEU A 322 7.91 -0.08 -16.75
CA LEU A 322 8.70 -0.12 -17.99
C LEU A 322 8.64 1.17 -18.81
N PRO A 323 7.48 1.84 -19.01
CA PRO A 323 7.44 3.08 -19.77
C PRO A 323 8.30 4.19 -19.15
N TRP A 324 8.25 4.33 -17.83
CA TRP A 324 9.07 5.31 -17.11
C TRP A 324 10.56 4.98 -17.22
N LEU A 325 10.95 3.74 -16.97
CA LEU A 325 12.35 3.29 -17.08
C LEU A 325 12.89 3.40 -18.49
N ALA A 326 12.06 3.14 -19.50
CA ALA A 326 12.46 3.32 -20.90
C ALA A 326 12.69 4.80 -21.22
N TRP A 327 11.80 5.68 -20.75
CA TRP A 327 11.90 7.11 -20.97
C TRP A 327 13.14 7.70 -20.28
N THR A 328 13.40 7.40 -19.02
CA THR A 328 14.58 7.89 -18.29
C THR A 328 15.87 7.46 -18.97
N ARG A 329 15.95 6.20 -19.41
CA ARG A 329 17.12 5.69 -20.16
C ARG A 329 17.30 6.37 -21.51
N ALA A 330 16.22 6.55 -22.25
CA ALA A 330 16.28 7.22 -23.56
C ALA A 330 16.76 8.69 -23.46
N HIS A 331 16.56 9.33 -22.30
CA HIS A 331 16.99 10.71 -22.05
C HIS A 331 18.28 10.81 -21.22
N GLY A 332 19.02 9.69 -21.03
CA GLY A 332 20.29 9.68 -20.33
C GLY A 332 20.19 9.99 -18.82
N ILE A 333 19.00 9.79 -18.23
CA ILE A 333 18.81 9.95 -16.79
C ILE A 333 19.30 8.68 -16.11
N GLU A 334 20.38 8.80 -15.35
CA GLU A 334 20.93 7.70 -14.57
C GLU A 334 20.13 7.51 -13.28
N SER A 335 19.96 6.25 -12.86
CA SER A 335 19.36 5.95 -11.56
C SER A 335 20.34 6.28 -10.42
N ASP A 336 19.80 6.86 -9.38
CA ASP A 336 20.54 7.13 -8.15
C ASP A 336 20.99 5.85 -7.45
N LEU A 337 20.29 4.74 -7.67
CA LEU A 337 20.57 3.46 -7.06
C LEU A 337 21.43 2.57 -7.95
N ILE A 338 21.14 2.51 -9.24
CA ILE A 338 21.74 1.58 -10.18
C ILE A 338 22.22 2.37 -11.41
N ASN A 339 23.49 2.65 -11.45
CA ASN A 339 24.18 3.20 -12.62
C ASN A 339 25.27 2.25 -13.12
N GLY A 340 25.90 2.57 -14.23
CA GLY A 340 26.94 1.72 -14.83
C GLY A 340 28.14 1.43 -13.93
N GLN A 341 28.31 2.20 -12.85
CA GLN A 341 29.45 2.04 -11.92
C GLN A 341 29.06 1.23 -10.67
N THR A 342 27.83 1.36 -10.17
CA THR A 342 27.40 0.78 -8.88
C THR A 342 27.32 -0.75 -8.89
N LEU A 343 27.08 -1.39 -10.04
CA LEU A 343 26.99 -2.84 -10.16
C LEU A 343 28.29 -3.51 -10.65
N THR A 344 29.39 -2.77 -10.74
CA THR A 344 30.68 -3.39 -11.12
C THR A 344 31.20 -4.28 -9.99
N PRO A 345 31.84 -5.42 -10.30
CA PRO A 345 32.44 -6.29 -9.28
C PRO A 345 33.49 -5.60 -8.41
N HIS A 346 34.16 -4.56 -8.95
CA HIS A 346 35.11 -3.75 -8.21
C HIS A 346 34.40 -2.93 -7.16
N HIS A 347 33.39 -2.15 -7.55
CA HIS A 347 32.60 -1.33 -6.62
C HIS A 347 31.91 -2.18 -5.54
N LEU A 348 31.26 -3.29 -5.92
CA LEU A 348 30.58 -4.17 -4.97
C LEU A 348 31.55 -4.74 -3.92
N ARG A 349 32.77 -5.11 -4.30
CA ARG A 349 33.80 -5.54 -3.35
C ARG A 349 34.24 -4.41 -2.41
N GLN A 350 34.40 -3.20 -2.91
CA GLN A 350 34.76 -2.03 -2.12
C GLN A 350 33.68 -1.71 -1.09
N VAL A 351 32.41 -1.61 -1.50
CA VAL A 351 31.32 -1.21 -0.62
C VAL A 351 30.88 -2.31 0.34
N ALA A 352 31.11 -3.59 0.02
CA ALA A 352 30.82 -4.72 0.90
C ALA A 352 31.50 -4.59 2.27
N GLY A 353 32.71 -4.00 2.32
CA GLY A 353 33.40 -3.72 3.57
C GLY A 353 32.66 -2.77 4.51
N TYR A 354 31.73 -1.97 3.99
CA TYR A 354 30.92 -1.03 4.79
C TYR A 354 29.56 -1.61 5.24
N SER A 355 29.24 -2.84 4.87
CA SER A 355 27.96 -3.48 5.23
C SER A 355 27.67 -3.47 6.73
N GLY A 356 28.68 -3.70 7.56
CA GLY A 356 28.56 -3.62 9.02
C GLY A 356 28.34 -2.19 9.54
N LEU A 357 28.85 -1.17 8.85
CA LEU A 357 28.54 0.24 9.18
C LEU A 357 27.08 0.54 8.89
N VAL A 358 26.55 0.11 7.73
CA VAL A 358 25.14 0.31 7.37
C VAL A 358 24.22 -0.33 8.41
N VAL A 359 24.50 -1.57 8.85
CA VAL A 359 23.73 -2.22 9.93
C VAL A 359 23.74 -1.38 11.21
N ARG A 360 24.91 -0.91 11.65
CA ARG A 360 25.01 -0.06 12.85
C ARG A 360 24.22 1.24 12.71
N LEU A 361 24.21 1.83 11.53
CA LEU A 361 23.43 3.05 11.26
C LEU A 361 21.94 2.77 11.30
N ILE A 362 21.46 1.67 10.67
CA ILE A 362 20.06 1.25 10.75
C ILE A 362 19.64 1.10 12.22
N VAL A 363 20.41 0.36 13.01
CA VAL A 363 20.12 0.13 14.43
C VAL A 363 20.16 1.43 15.22
N HIS A 364 21.10 2.34 14.93
CA HIS A 364 21.23 3.64 15.60
C HIS A 364 20.02 4.55 15.37
N TYR A 365 19.52 4.62 14.14
CA TYR A 365 18.40 5.50 13.79
C TYR A 365 17.01 4.90 14.09
N TRP A 366 16.91 3.57 14.26
CA TRP A 366 15.62 2.87 14.48
C TRP A 366 14.85 3.37 15.72
N PRO A 367 15.49 3.59 16.89
CA PRO A 367 14.78 4.06 18.08
C PRO A 367 14.10 5.42 17.92
N GLY A 368 14.48 6.21 16.92
CA GLY A 368 13.81 7.47 16.57
C GLY A 368 12.34 7.31 16.18
N TYR A 369 11.88 6.07 15.88
CA TYR A 369 10.47 5.72 15.63
C TYR A 369 9.76 5.10 16.84
N GLY A 370 10.41 5.06 17.99
CA GLY A 370 9.91 4.44 19.21
C GLY A 370 10.28 2.96 19.31
N TRP A 371 10.37 2.50 20.54
CA TRP A 371 10.72 1.11 20.88
C TRP A 371 9.67 0.08 20.46
N TRP A 372 8.44 0.53 20.17
CA TRP A 372 7.35 -0.35 19.73
C TRP A 372 7.66 -1.10 18.43
N GLY A 373 8.41 -0.50 17.51
CA GLY A 373 8.84 -1.20 16.30
C GLY A 373 9.70 -2.42 16.63
N ILE A 374 10.63 -2.30 17.56
CA ILE A 374 11.48 -3.40 18.02
C ILE A 374 10.65 -4.39 18.86
N ALA A 375 9.89 -3.88 19.83
CA ALA A 375 9.04 -4.71 20.70
C ALA A 375 8.00 -5.48 19.86
N GLY A 376 7.37 -4.85 18.87
CA GLY A 376 6.45 -5.50 17.94
C GLY A 376 7.09 -6.62 17.16
N GLY A 377 8.30 -6.42 16.65
CA GLY A 377 9.07 -7.45 15.94
C GLY A 377 9.37 -8.66 16.83
N VAL A 378 9.90 -8.43 18.01
CA VAL A 378 10.19 -9.49 19.00
C VAL A 378 8.91 -10.22 19.39
N PHE A 379 7.84 -9.50 19.70
CA PHE A 379 6.54 -10.08 20.04
C PHE A 379 5.97 -10.93 18.91
N ALA A 380 6.09 -10.47 17.65
CA ALA A 380 5.68 -11.22 16.47
C ALA A 380 6.41 -12.56 16.34
N VAL A 381 7.73 -12.56 16.56
CA VAL A 381 8.55 -13.80 16.52
C VAL A 381 8.11 -14.77 17.62
N VAL A 382 7.96 -14.30 18.86
CA VAL A 382 7.50 -15.12 19.98
C VAL A 382 6.13 -15.74 19.70
N LEU A 383 5.18 -14.94 19.18
CA LEU A 383 3.85 -15.45 18.84
C LEU A 383 3.86 -16.42 17.64
N ALA A 384 4.74 -16.22 16.67
CA ALA A 384 4.89 -17.16 15.57
C ALA A 384 5.25 -18.57 16.04
N VAL A 385 6.09 -18.65 17.06
CA VAL A 385 6.54 -19.93 17.64
C VAL A 385 5.46 -20.53 18.52
N THR A 386 4.79 -19.74 19.36
CA THR A 386 3.90 -20.23 20.43
C THR A 386 2.46 -20.48 19.99
N VAL A 387 1.94 -19.77 18.96
CA VAL A 387 0.54 -19.82 18.55
C VAL A 387 0.36 -20.35 17.12
N PRO A 388 0.11 -21.66 16.93
CA PRO A 388 0.05 -22.28 15.59
C PRO A 388 -0.90 -21.63 14.58
N ARG A 389 -2.03 -21.09 15.06
CA ARG A 389 -3.03 -20.45 14.18
C ARG A 389 -2.57 -19.12 13.60
N LEU A 390 -1.64 -18.44 14.27
CA LEU A 390 -1.08 -17.17 13.83
C LEU A 390 0.15 -17.34 12.94
N ARG A 391 0.68 -18.57 12.83
CA ARG A 391 1.94 -18.85 12.13
C ARG A 391 1.97 -18.27 10.73
N ARG A 392 0.87 -18.38 9.95
CA ARG A 392 0.84 -17.86 8.57
C ARG A 392 0.92 -16.33 8.54
N LEU A 393 0.07 -15.66 9.31
CA LEU A 393 0.08 -14.19 9.38
C LEU A 393 1.41 -13.69 9.91
N THR A 394 1.91 -14.28 10.99
CA THR A 394 3.19 -13.88 11.59
C THR A 394 4.36 -14.17 10.66
N ALA A 395 4.41 -15.35 10.04
CA ALA A 395 5.45 -15.68 9.06
C ALA A 395 5.44 -14.70 7.88
N TYR A 396 4.25 -14.34 7.39
CA TYR A 396 4.11 -13.36 6.32
C TYR A 396 4.64 -11.98 6.74
N LEU A 397 4.20 -11.46 7.88
CA LEU A 397 4.61 -10.14 8.37
C LEU A 397 6.12 -10.08 8.65
N CYS A 398 6.65 -11.10 9.33
CA CYS A 398 8.08 -11.19 9.64
C CYS A 398 8.93 -11.30 8.37
N LEU A 399 8.51 -12.13 7.41
CA LEU A 399 9.25 -12.32 6.16
C LEU A 399 9.22 -11.05 5.29
N ALA A 400 8.05 -10.41 5.15
CA ALA A 400 7.92 -9.15 4.43
C ALA A 400 8.79 -8.05 5.07
N TRP A 401 8.76 -7.94 6.39
CA TRP A 401 9.58 -7.01 7.14
C TRP A 401 11.07 -7.30 6.95
N LEU A 402 11.50 -8.54 7.08
CA LEU A 402 12.89 -8.94 6.91
C LEU A 402 13.40 -8.63 5.50
N ILE A 403 12.63 -9.00 4.46
CA ILE A 403 13.01 -8.72 3.06
C ILE A 403 13.09 -7.22 2.83
N ALA A 404 12.15 -6.43 3.39
CA ALA A 404 12.17 -4.97 3.28
C ALA A 404 13.44 -4.36 3.93
N VAL A 405 13.79 -4.82 5.13
CA VAL A 405 14.99 -4.34 5.85
C VAL A 405 16.28 -4.75 5.14
N VAL A 406 16.34 -6.00 4.64
CA VAL A 406 17.50 -6.48 3.86
C VAL A 406 17.61 -5.73 2.53
N GLY A 407 16.48 -5.51 1.84
CA GLY A 407 16.47 -4.72 0.61
C GLY A 407 16.95 -3.29 0.82
N MET A 408 16.49 -2.65 1.87
CA MET A 408 16.94 -1.32 2.29
C MET A 408 18.45 -1.31 2.64
N TRP A 409 18.91 -2.29 3.41
CA TRP A 409 20.34 -2.45 3.70
C TRP A 409 21.15 -2.59 2.42
N ALA A 410 20.73 -3.44 1.49
CA ALA A 410 21.38 -3.64 0.21
C ALA A 410 21.43 -2.34 -0.61
N GLN A 411 20.33 -1.59 -0.65
CA GLN A 411 20.26 -0.30 -1.32
C GLN A 411 21.31 0.67 -0.79
N TYR A 412 21.41 0.85 0.55
CA TYR A 412 22.41 1.73 1.13
C TYR A 412 23.85 1.24 0.92
N VAL A 413 24.07 -0.07 0.92
CA VAL A 413 25.41 -0.62 0.62
C VAL A 413 25.78 -0.36 -0.83
N ILE A 414 24.87 -0.63 -1.77
CA ILE A 414 25.14 -0.50 -3.22
C ILE A 414 25.33 0.97 -3.62
N SER A 415 24.54 1.89 -3.04
CA SER A 415 24.65 3.32 -3.33
C SER A 415 25.83 4.02 -2.63
N ALA A 416 26.52 3.36 -1.70
CA ALA A 416 27.67 3.91 -1.00
C ALA A 416 28.83 4.21 -1.97
N GLY A 417 29.53 5.30 -1.75
CA GLY A 417 30.69 5.69 -2.55
C GLY A 417 30.35 6.43 -3.85
N ARG A 418 29.12 6.85 -4.02
CA ARG A 418 28.69 7.68 -5.17
C ARG A 418 29.50 9.00 -5.24
N TYR A 419 29.80 9.59 -4.10
CA TYR A 419 30.55 10.84 -3.96
C TYR A 419 31.98 10.62 -3.45
N GLN A 420 32.54 9.42 -3.60
CA GLN A 420 33.87 9.07 -3.04
C GLN A 420 35.02 9.93 -3.57
N SER A 421 34.86 10.57 -4.73
CA SER A 421 35.85 11.51 -5.26
C SER A 421 35.93 12.82 -4.43
N VAL A 422 34.89 13.12 -3.64
CA VAL A 422 34.78 14.35 -2.86
C VAL A 422 34.74 14.06 -1.36
N VAL A 423 34.10 12.95 -0.97
CA VAL A 423 33.85 12.63 0.46
C VAL A 423 34.18 11.15 0.72
N PRO A 424 34.91 10.81 1.80
CA PRO A 424 35.13 9.41 2.19
C PRO A 424 33.81 8.67 2.44
N ILE A 425 33.70 7.41 1.97
CA ILE A 425 32.49 6.59 2.05
C ILE A 425 31.85 6.55 3.45
N PRO A 426 32.59 6.40 4.57
CA PRO A 426 31.99 6.39 5.90
C PRO A 426 31.33 7.74 6.28
N VAL A 427 31.85 8.86 5.78
CA VAL A 427 31.29 10.21 6.03
C VAL A 427 30.03 10.39 5.16
N GLU A 428 30.11 10.01 3.90
CA GLU A 428 28.97 10.00 2.96
C GLU A 428 27.80 9.18 3.53
N LEU A 429 28.04 7.93 3.95
CA LEU A 429 27.01 7.07 4.53
C LEU A 429 26.37 7.68 5.78
N ARG A 430 27.16 8.25 6.70
CA ARG A 430 26.62 8.91 7.91
C ARG A 430 25.77 10.13 7.54
N GLY A 431 26.20 10.94 6.59
CA GLY A 431 25.46 12.09 6.09
C GLY A 431 24.15 11.67 5.44
N HIS A 432 24.21 10.68 4.55
CA HIS A 432 23.04 10.12 3.86
C HIS A 432 22.05 9.51 4.85
N PHE A 433 22.50 8.68 5.80
CA PHE A 433 21.64 8.17 6.86
C PHE A 433 21.06 9.27 7.73
N GLY A 434 21.83 10.29 8.09
CA GLY A 434 21.34 11.42 8.87
C GLY A 434 20.17 12.16 8.20
N SER A 435 20.19 12.26 6.89
CA SER A 435 19.15 12.96 6.11
C SER A 435 17.97 12.07 5.68
N SER A 436 18.22 10.80 5.35
CA SER A 436 17.21 9.92 4.71
C SER A 436 16.72 8.77 5.58
N ALA A 437 17.51 8.23 6.51
CA ALA A 437 17.16 7.04 7.29
C ALA A 437 15.86 7.20 8.07
N THR A 438 15.62 8.38 8.61
CA THR A 438 14.37 8.68 9.34
C THR A 438 13.14 8.66 8.45
N ARG A 439 13.29 8.69 7.13
CA ARG A 439 12.20 8.58 6.16
C ARG A 439 12.05 7.15 5.66
N VAL A 440 13.15 6.53 5.28
CA VAL A 440 13.15 5.17 4.72
C VAL A 440 12.77 4.11 5.78
N LEU A 441 13.15 4.30 7.05
CA LEU A 441 12.77 3.43 8.17
C LEU A 441 11.27 3.53 8.54
N LEU A 442 10.53 4.49 8.00
CA LEU A 442 9.11 4.69 8.33
C LEU A 442 8.28 3.45 8.04
N VAL A 443 8.38 2.89 6.82
CA VAL A 443 7.61 1.72 6.40
C VAL A 443 7.90 0.49 7.27
N PRO A 444 9.17 0.05 7.47
CA PRO A 444 9.47 -1.07 8.35
C PRO A 444 9.00 -0.86 9.79
N SER A 445 9.06 0.38 10.29
CA SER A 445 8.61 0.70 11.65
C SER A 445 7.09 0.58 11.81
N ILE A 446 6.31 1.03 10.82
CA ILE A 446 4.87 0.86 10.81
C ILE A 446 4.51 -0.63 10.76
N VAL A 447 5.16 -1.40 9.90
CA VAL A 447 4.91 -2.85 9.76
C VAL A 447 5.19 -3.59 11.07
N ALA A 448 6.31 -3.27 11.73
CA ALA A 448 6.65 -3.86 13.02
C ALA A 448 5.63 -3.47 14.11
N SER A 449 5.21 -2.20 14.15
CA SER A 449 4.22 -1.71 15.10
C SER A 449 2.86 -2.38 14.92
N LEU A 450 2.43 -2.64 13.68
CA LEU A 450 1.19 -3.35 13.36
C LEU A 450 1.15 -4.79 13.89
N ALA A 451 2.29 -5.44 14.03
CA ALA A 451 2.34 -6.80 14.54
C ALA A 451 1.72 -6.90 15.95
N ILE A 452 1.89 -5.89 16.80
CA ILE A 452 1.38 -5.87 18.17
C ILE A 452 -0.15 -6.03 18.21
N PRO A 453 -0.97 -5.11 17.67
CA PRO A 453 -2.42 -5.21 17.75
C PRO A 453 -3.00 -6.35 16.91
N LEU A 454 -2.38 -6.71 15.77
CA LEU A 454 -2.83 -7.82 14.95
C LEU A 454 -2.67 -9.17 15.67
N LEU A 455 -1.56 -9.37 16.35
CA LEU A 455 -1.28 -10.64 17.02
C LEU A 455 -1.93 -10.71 18.39
N ALA A 456 -1.90 -9.63 19.18
CA ALA A 456 -2.59 -9.57 20.48
C ALA A 456 -4.11 -9.65 20.33
N GLY A 457 -4.69 -8.90 19.39
CA GLY A 457 -6.13 -8.92 19.12
C GLY A 457 -6.64 -10.29 18.72
N SER A 458 -5.85 -11.08 18.01
CA SER A 458 -6.19 -12.45 17.63
C SER A 458 -6.25 -13.42 18.82
N LEU A 459 -5.73 -13.06 19.99
CA LEU A 459 -5.78 -13.85 21.22
C LEU A 459 -7.04 -13.56 22.06
N VAL A 460 -7.54 -12.33 22.02
CA VAL A 460 -8.67 -11.86 22.85
C VAL A 460 -9.96 -12.70 22.72
N PRO A 461 -10.41 -13.15 21.54
CA PRO A 461 -11.64 -13.91 21.40
C PRO A 461 -11.68 -15.24 22.13
N ARG A 462 -10.55 -15.71 22.66
CA ARG A 462 -10.46 -16.97 23.42
C ARG A 462 -10.62 -16.78 24.90
N LEU A 463 -10.24 -15.62 25.42
CA LEU A 463 -10.38 -15.29 26.84
C LEU A 463 -11.83 -14.95 27.19
N THR A 464 -12.64 -14.56 26.21
CA THR A 464 -14.03 -14.11 26.41
C THR A 464 -15.11 -15.09 25.96
N ARG A 465 -14.76 -16.22 25.33
CA ARG A 465 -15.76 -17.27 25.04
C ARG A 465 -16.04 -18.06 26.32
N PRO A 466 -17.27 -17.96 26.91
CA PRO A 466 -17.66 -18.92 27.93
C PRO A 466 -17.53 -20.31 27.31
N VAL A 467 -16.94 -21.22 28.06
CA VAL A 467 -16.91 -22.65 27.71
C VAL A 467 -18.36 -23.05 27.47
N ARG A 468 -18.77 -23.12 26.20
CA ARG A 468 -20.04 -23.76 25.87
C ARG A 468 -19.87 -25.20 26.28
N HIS A 469 -20.40 -25.53 27.45
CA HIS A 469 -20.72 -26.91 27.74
C HIS A 469 -21.57 -27.40 26.58
N VAL A 470 -20.98 -28.22 25.75
CA VAL A 470 -21.69 -28.99 24.75
C VAL A 470 -22.51 -29.96 25.57
N SER A 471 -23.71 -29.51 25.97
CA SER A 471 -24.76 -30.46 26.34
C SER A 471 -25.02 -31.24 25.05
N GLN A 472 -24.41 -32.42 24.99
CA GLN A 472 -24.78 -33.43 24.03
C GLN A 472 -26.23 -33.82 24.32
N HIS A 473 -27.17 -33.04 23.84
CA HIS A 473 -28.51 -33.57 23.60
C HIS A 473 -28.34 -34.62 22.49
N ARG A 474 -28.12 -35.88 22.95
CA ARG A 474 -28.42 -37.05 22.15
C ARG A 474 -29.87 -36.86 21.65
N GLN A 475 -30.04 -36.46 20.39
CA GLN A 475 -31.32 -36.68 19.73
C GLN A 475 -31.63 -38.18 19.82
N PRO A 476 -32.83 -38.54 20.31
CA PRO A 476 -33.24 -39.94 20.27
C PRO A 476 -33.23 -40.36 18.81
N ARG A 477 -32.51 -41.44 18.49
CA ARG A 477 -32.61 -42.12 17.21
C ARG A 477 -34.06 -42.55 17.04
N THR A 478 -34.78 -41.95 16.13
CA THR A 478 -36.04 -42.47 15.62
C THR A 478 -35.77 -43.88 15.07
N PRO A 479 -36.53 -44.92 15.49
CA PRO A 479 -36.34 -46.25 14.97
C PRO A 479 -36.68 -46.22 13.46
N ALA A 480 -35.83 -46.90 12.66
CA ALA A 480 -36.03 -47.11 11.27
C ALA A 480 -37.37 -47.80 11.06
N THR A 481 -38.30 -47.16 10.36
CA THR A 481 -39.53 -47.81 9.82
C THR A 481 -39.07 -48.79 8.77
N GLU A 482 -39.28 -50.10 9.08
CA GLU A 482 -39.17 -51.19 8.10
C GLU A 482 -40.14 -50.93 6.96
N HIS A 483 -39.60 -50.77 5.75
CA HIS A 483 -40.39 -50.83 4.53
C HIS A 483 -40.75 -52.28 4.22
N PRO A 484 -42.03 -52.61 3.97
CA PRO A 484 -42.42 -53.95 3.51
C PRO A 484 -41.89 -54.16 2.10
N ALA A 485 -41.33 -55.36 1.87
CA ALA A 485 -40.87 -55.86 0.61
C ALA A 485 -42.07 -55.92 -0.38
N THR A 486 -42.00 -55.21 -1.47
CA THR A 486 -42.91 -55.41 -2.62
C THR A 486 -42.39 -56.55 -3.46
N GLU A 487 -43.19 -57.65 -3.48
CA GLU A 487 -43.05 -58.80 -4.38
C GLU A 487 -43.13 -58.33 -5.83
N HIS A 488 -42.18 -58.71 -6.64
CA HIS A 488 -42.23 -58.65 -8.08
C HIS A 488 -42.94 -59.90 -8.63
N PRO A 489 -43.98 -59.80 -9.45
CA PRO A 489 -44.44 -60.91 -10.25
C PRO A 489 -43.57 -61.11 -11.49
N ALA A 490 -43.10 -62.36 -11.62
CA ALA A 490 -42.48 -62.87 -12.82
C ALA A 490 -43.52 -62.91 -13.99
N THR A 491 -43.16 -62.28 -15.10
CA THR A 491 -43.83 -62.56 -16.36
C THR A 491 -42.88 -63.24 -17.33
N ALA A 492 -43.38 -64.37 -17.79
CA ALA A 492 -42.76 -65.32 -18.67
C ALA A 492 -42.55 -64.78 -20.09
N ALA A 493 -41.64 -65.45 -20.77
CA ALA A 493 -41.32 -65.41 -22.18
C ALA A 493 -42.50 -65.60 -23.13
N THR A 494 -42.39 -65.04 -24.33
CA THR A 494 -42.56 -65.78 -25.63
C THR A 494 -42.31 -64.84 -26.81
N GLU A 495 -41.54 -65.36 -27.70
CA GLU A 495 -41.23 -65.08 -29.11
C GLU A 495 -40.29 -63.94 -29.45
#